data_352d7957ede1d67d208ad2cba66bce6c
#
_entry.id   352d7957ede1d67d208ad2cba66bce6c
#
_cell.length_a   1.000
_cell.length_b   1.000
_cell.length_c   1.000
_cell.angle_alpha   90.00
_cell.angle_beta   90.00
_cell.angle_gamma   90.00
#
_symmetry.space_group_name_H-M   'P 1'
#
loop_
_entity.id
_entity.type
_entity.pdbx_description
1 polymer ?
#
loop_
_entity_poly.entity_id
_entity_poly.type
_entity_poly.pdbx_seq_one_letter_code
_entity_poly.pdbx_strand_id
1 'polypeptide(L)'
;MSKALVVAAMVGMLASASILHADDRAPKGPSEDGTLPALVKIAGEGEMNSHAFEFLTELSDDVGARVTGTPAERKAEDWSVAKMQAIGLTNVHKEKYTIWKGWTRGTAEAELLTPVRHKLHVDSMGWTGSTPAGGVEGDVVAVNLFDIDNEIKNVSRLKGKVALVVAKGNARRMGIEAFIRMGDLIRAAGPAGAIAIIGGQGGGKAAGLNLTHTGILGFDADFAVPVVSMTAEDQGQLERYLDRGITPHVRFNIQNTFTNGPVETANVVGEIRGTEHPEQILVVGGHLDSWDLAEGTTDNGSGTATALGAADTIMRSGEKPRRTIRFVLFTGEEQGLDGSSAYVKQHQSEMANHLGDLILDAGQGPVKGFQLGGRDDLVAAFQPFAKSLANMGPMTVDDKIESGTDTLPFSIAGLPGINMDQDTSEYKFTHHSAADALEAQKPDVLTRNATLMALAAFWIADRPERFAVPWPAKRTAKMLRDQHEYEELKAFNLWPYGDLGTDKDDAPQN
;
A
#
# COMPACT_ATOMS: atom_id res chain seq x y z
N MET A 1 3.87 -3.32 22.05
CA MET A 1 5.07 -4.17 21.83
C MET A 1 5.61 -3.80 20.46
N SER A 2 6.89 -3.46 20.33
CA SER A 2 7.49 -3.01 19.07
C SER A 2 7.33 -4.05 17.96
N LYS A 3 7.08 -3.64 16.72
CA LYS A 3 7.02 -4.51 15.50
C LYS A 3 8.22 -5.47 15.42
N ALA A 4 9.39 -5.08 15.92
CA ALA A 4 10.60 -5.92 15.98
C ALA A 4 10.43 -7.23 16.77
N LEU A 5 9.61 -7.26 17.81
CA LEU A 5 9.42 -8.48 18.61
C LEU A 5 8.50 -9.49 17.93
N VAL A 6 7.69 -9.02 16.99
CA VAL A 6 6.69 -9.83 16.28
C VAL A 6 7.30 -10.60 15.13
N VAL A 7 8.27 -10.02 14.45
CA VAL A 7 8.94 -10.60 13.28
C VAL A 7 10.00 -11.62 13.68
N ALA A 8 10.68 -11.44 14.81
CA ALA A 8 11.68 -12.41 15.32
C ALA A 8 11.10 -13.83 15.60
N ALA A 9 9.78 -13.95 15.81
CA ALA A 9 9.12 -15.24 16.00
C ALA A 9 8.91 -16.01 14.68
N MET A 10 9.08 -15.36 13.50
CA MET A 10 8.82 -15.98 12.20
C MET A 10 9.94 -16.93 11.71
N VAL A 11 11.14 -16.83 12.23
CA VAL A 11 12.32 -17.55 11.67
C VAL A 11 12.52 -18.97 12.26
N GLY A 12 11.82 -19.33 13.31
CA GLY A 12 12.19 -20.50 14.14
C GLY A 12 11.72 -21.90 13.70
N MET A 13 10.86 -22.10 12.70
CA MET A 13 10.20 -23.41 12.45
C MET A 13 10.18 -23.93 11.01
N LEU A 14 11.05 -23.51 10.12
CA LEU A 14 11.10 -24.07 8.75
C LEU A 14 12.33 -24.96 8.53
N ALA A 15 12.45 -26.03 9.28
CA ALA A 15 13.41 -27.09 9.00
C ALA A 15 12.68 -28.41 8.78
N SER A 16 12.31 -28.69 7.55
CA SER A 16 12.18 -29.98 6.86
C SER A 16 11.22 -29.87 5.68
N ALA A 17 11.64 -29.29 4.57
CA ALA A 17 10.94 -29.44 3.31
C ALA A 17 11.79 -30.33 2.40
N SER A 18 11.22 -31.45 1.97
CA SER A 18 11.79 -32.34 0.97
C SER A 18 12.09 -31.57 -0.32
N ILE A 19 13.30 -31.70 -0.81
CA ILE A 19 13.72 -31.14 -2.10
C ILE A 19 12.89 -31.83 -3.19
N LEU A 20 11.86 -31.12 -3.68
CA LEU A 20 11.21 -31.48 -4.93
C LEU A 20 12.16 -31.05 -6.07
N HIS A 21 12.61 -32.00 -6.84
CA HIS A 21 13.36 -31.74 -8.06
C HIS A 21 12.48 -30.90 -9.00
N ALA A 22 12.98 -29.75 -9.41
CA ALA A 22 12.39 -29.01 -10.52
C ALA A 22 12.47 -29.93 -11.76
N ASP A 23 11.32 -30.21 -12.36
CA ASP A 23 11.21 -30.95 -13.61
C ASP A 23 11.86 -30.08 -14.73
N ASP A 24 12.87 -30.60 -15.40
CA ASP A 24 13.66 -29.91 -16.46
C ASP A 24 12.83 -29.61 -17.74
N ARG A 25 11.49 -29.67 -17.67
CA ARG A 25 10.62 -29.37 -18.81
C ARG A 25 10.46 -27.88 -19.00
N ALA A 26 10.41 -27.46 -20.28
CA ALA A 26 10.10 -26.08 -20.61
C ALA A 26 8.76 -25.63 -19.95
N PRO A 27 8.66 -24.38 -19.45
CA PRO A 27 7.43 -23.87 -18.86
C PRO A 27 6.26 -23.96 -19.84
N LYS A 28 5.13 -24.50 -19.36
CA LYS A 28 3.90 -24.67 -20.15
C LYS A 28 2.97 -23.48 -19.94
N GLY A 29 2.39 -23.03 -21.04
CA GLY A 29 1.32 -22.02 -21.01
C GLY A 29 -0.07 -22.66 -21.02
N PRO A 30 -1.15 -21.83 -20.97
CA PRO A 30 -2.53 -22.30 -20.83
C PRO A 30 -2.99 -23.32 -21.89
N SER A 31 -2.47 -23.25 -23.10
CA SER A 31 -2.78 -24.24 -24.17
C SER A 31 -2.14 -25.60 -23.95
N GLU A 32 -1.07 -25.68 -23.16
CA GLU A 32 -0.29 -26.91 -22.95
C GLU A 32 -0.56 -27.54 -21.58
N ASP A 33 -0.97 -26.74 -20.60
CA ASP A 33 -1.32 -27.20 -19.25
C ASP A 33 -2.82 -27.54 -19.06
N GLY A 34 -3.63 -27.30 -20.10
CA GLY A 34 -5.07 -27.63 -20.13
C GLY A 34 -6.00 -26.58 -19.52
N THR A 35 -5.47 -25.43 -19.06
CA THR A 35 -6.30 -24.39 -18.42
C THR A 35 -7.01 -23.46 -19.42
N LEU A 36 -6.57 -23.42 -20.71
CA LEU A 36 -7.10 -22.49 -21.71
C LEU A 36 -8.64 -22.50 -21.86
N PRO A 37 -9.35 -23.65 -21.88
CA PRO A 37 -10.82 -23.63 -22.02
C PRO A 37 -11.52 -22.87 -20.89
N ALA A 38 -11.06 -23.02 -19.66
CA ALA A 38 -11.61 -22.31 -18.50
C ALA A 38 -11.28 -20.81 -18.60
N LEU A 39 -10.03 -20.46 -18.95
CA LEU A 39 -9.64 -19.05 -19.11
C LEU A 39 -10.44 -18.33 -20.19
N VAL A 40 -10.80 -19.01 -21.31
CA VAL A 40 -11.66 -18.42 -22.35
C VAL A 40 -13.05 -18.09 -21.83
N LYS A 41 -13.64 -18.97 -21.00
CA LYS A 41 -14.95 -18.67 -20.37
C LYS A 41 -14.85 -17.52 -19.37
N ILE A 42 -13.82 -17.51 -18.54
CA ILE A 42 -13.58 -16.45 -17.56
C ILE A 42 -13.36 -15.11 -18.27
N ALA A 43 -12.55 -15.08 -19.35
CA ALA A 43 -12.35 -13.88 -20.14
C ALA A 43 -13.66 -13.37 -20.75
N GLY A 44 -14.48 -14.28 -21.33
CA GLY A 44 -15.78 -13.93 -21.89
C GLY A 44 -16.73 -13.34 -20.84
N GLU A 45 -16.79 -13.94 -19.65
CA GLU A 45 -17.63 -13.45 -18.55
C GLU A 45 -17.12 -12.10 -18.03
N GLY A 46 -15.82 -11.95 -17.83
CA GLY A 46 -15.23 -10.70 -17.33
C GLY A 46 -15.40 -9.53 -18.28
N GLU A 47 -15.18 -9.72 -19.58
CA GLU A 47 -15.32 -8.64 -20.57
C GLU A 47 -16.79 -8.27 -20.87
N MET A 48 -17.72 -9.21 -20.75
CA MET A 48 -19.12 -8.99 -21.14
C MET A 48 -20.04 -8.61 -19.97
N ASN A 49 -19.71 -9.02 -18.75
CA ASN A 49 -20.62 -8.97 -17.60
C ASN A 49 -19.92 -8.54 -16.29
N SER A 50 -18.85 -7.73 -16.35
CA SER A 50 -18.12 -7.29 -15.15
C SER A 50 -18.97 -6.38 -14.26
N HIS A 51 -18.98 -6.65 -12.96
CA HIS A 51 -19.56 -5.78 -11.93
C HIS A 51 -18.51 -4.93 -11.17
N ALA A 52 -17.24 -4.97 -11.59
CA ALA A 52 -16.17 -4.28 -10.86
C ALA A 52 -16.45 -2.78 -10.68
N PHE A 53 -16.94 -2.09 -11.72
CA PHE A 53 -17.23 -0.66 -11.62
C PHE A 53 -18.48 -0.37 -10.75
N GLU A 54 -19.45 -1.27 -10.71
CA GLU A 54 -20.60 -1.18 -9.80
C GLU A 54 -20.13 -1.30 -8.34
N PHE A 55 -19.26 -2.29 -8.05
CA PHE A 55 -18.67 -2.45 -6.72
C PHE A 55 -17.84 -1.22 -6.30
N LEU A 56 -17.05 -0.65 -7.21
CA LEU A 56 -16.31 0.57 -6.95
C LEU A 56 -17.24 1.75 -6.67
N THR A 57 -18.30 1.91 -7.47
CA THR A 57 -19.29 2.97 -7.29
C THR A 57 -19.94 2.87 -5.90
N GLU A 58 -20.40 1.69 -5.51
CA GLU A 58 -20.99 1.49 -4.18
C GLU A 58 -19.98 1.75 -3.05
N LEU A 59 -18.74 1.32 -3.20
CA LEU A 59 -17.70 1.57 -2.20
C LEU A 59 -17.38 3.07 -2.08
N SER A 60 -17.29 3.78 -3.19
CA SER A 60 -17.00 5.22 -3.22
C SER A 60 -18.18 6.05 -2.73
N ASP A 61 -19.39 5.83 -3.27
CA ASP A 61 -20.56 6.68 -3.00
C ASP A 61 -21.25 6.32 -1.68
N ASP A 62 -21.39 5.03 -1.36
CA ASP A 62 -22.16 4.60 -0.20
C ASP A 62 -21.31 4.47 1.07
N VAL A 63 -20.02 4.17 0.95
CA VAL A 63 -19.09 4.07 2.08
C VAL A 63 -18.22 5.32 2.16
N GLY A 64 -17.55 5.68 1.07
CA GLY A 64 -16.63 6.81 0.99
C GLY A 64 -15.26 6.52 1.58
N ALA A 65 -14.63 7.56 2.09
CA ALA A 65 -13.32 7.52 2.74
C ALA A 65 -13.29 6.56 3.94
N ARG A 66 -12.23 5.75 4.06
CA ARG A 66 -12.20 4.55 4.91
C ARG A 66 -10.92 4.43 5.74
N VAL A 67 -10.52 5.51 6.40
CA VAL A 67 -9.30 5.52 7.24
C VAL A 67 -9.40 4.41 8.30
N THR A 68 -8.37 3.59 8.40
CA THR A 68 -8.31 2.43 9.31
C THR A 68 -8.58 2.82 10.77
N GLY A 69 -9.42 2.03 11.42
CA GLY A 69 -9.85 2.24 12.80
C GLY A 69 -11.01 3.22 12.95
N THR A 70 -11.57 3.74 11.86
CA THR A 70 -12.74 4.64 11.88
C THR A 70 -14.07 3.88 11.74
N PRO A 71 -15.22 4.51 12.06
CA PRO A 71 -16.53 3.92 11.76
C PRO A 71 -16.78 3.68 10.27
N ALA A 72 -16.20 4.49 9.38
CA ALA A 72 -16.34 4.32 7.93
C ALA A 72 -15.60 3.07 7.44
N GLU A 73 -14.41 2.80 7.94
CA GLU A 73 -13.68 1.57 7.64
C GLU A 73 -14.46 0.34 8.10
N ARG A 74 -15.04 0.34 9.31
CA ARG A 74 -15.92 -0.75 9.77
C ARG A 74 -17.15 -0.96 8.88
N LYS A 75 -17.72 0.13 8.33
CA LYS A 75 -18.80 0.06 7.34
C LYS A 75 -18.32 -0.60 6.04
N ALA A 76 -17.09 -0.31 5.60
CA ALA A 76 -16.46 -0.95 4.45
C ALA A 76 -16.22 -2.46 4.68
N GLU A 77 -15.76 -2.86 5.88
CA GLU A 77 -15.63 -4.28 6.24
C GLU A 77 -17.00 -5.00 6.15
N ASP A 78 -18.07 -4.41 6.71
CA ASP A 78 -19.42 -5.00 6.68
C ASP A 78 -19.97 -5.09 5.26
N TRP A 79 -19.77 -4.04 4.45
CA TRP A 79 -20.11 -4.02 3.02
C TRP A 79 -19.36 -5.13 2.27
N SER A 80 -18.07 -5.28 2.51
CA SER A 80 -17.22 -6.30 1.87
C SER A 80 -17.67 -7.72 2.21
N VAL A 81 -18.02 -7.99 3.47
CA VAL A 81 -18.61 -9.28 3.89
C VAL A 81 -19.89 -9.56 3.12
N ALA A 82 -20.80 -8.58 3.03
CA ALA A 82 -22.07 -8.72 2.32
C ALA A 82 -21.84 -8.95 0.81
N LYS A 83 -20.89 -8.26 0.18
CA LYS A 83 -20.54 -8.45 -1.23
C LYS A 83 -19.96 -9.84 -1.50
N MET A 84 -18.98 -10.28 -0.71
CA MET A 84 -18.39 -11.62 -0.85
C MET A 84 -19.44 -12.72 -0.69
N GLN A 85 -20.40 -12.55 0.25
CA GLN A 85 -21.52 -13.49 0.40
C GLN A 85 -22.48 -13.46 -0.80
N ALA A 86 -22.80 -12.30 -1.34
CA ALA A 86 -23.64 -12.12 -2.51
C ALA A 86 -23.02 -12.72 -3.79
N ILE A 87 -21.69 -12.60 -3.96
CA ILE A 87 -20.90 -13.25 -5.02
C ILE A 87 -20.97 -14.79 -4.86
N GLY A 88 -21.21 -15.29 -3.67
CA GLY A 88 -21.28 -16.74 -3.38
C GLY A 88 -19.95 -17.34 -2.92
N LEU A 89 -19.03 -16.53 -2.41
CA LEU A 89 -17.79 -17.03 -1.80
C LEU A 89 -18.11 -17.83 -0.54
N THR A 90 -17.28 -18.81 -0.27
CA THR A 90 -17.34 -19.63 0.95
C THR A 90 -16.39 -19.07 2.01
N ASN A 91 -16.55 -19.50 3.25
CA ASN A 91 -15.67 -19.13 4.37
C ASN A 91 -15.53 -17.59 4.53
N VAL A 92 -16.63 -16.84 4.31
CA VAL A 92 -16.61 -15.38 4.42
C VAL A 92 -16.58 -14.96 5.88
N HIS A 93 -15.54 -14.25 6.31
CA HIS A 93 -15.36 -13.80 7.69
C HIS A 93 -14.40 -12.62 7.79
N LYS A 94 -14.32 -12.04 8.99
CA LYS A 94 -13.37 -10.97 9.34
C LYS A 94 -12.23 -11.55 10.16
N GLU A 95 -10.99 -11.23 9.80
CA GLU A 95 -9.78 -11.58 10.54
C GLU A 95 -9.28 -10.38 11.32
N LYS A 96 -9.57 -10.36 12.63
CA LYS A 96 -9.32 -9.21 13.49
C LYS A 96 -7.85 -9.06 13.85
N TYR A 97 -7.41 -7.81 13.92
CA TYR A 97 -6.13 -7.41 14.49
C TYR A 97 -6.27 -6.03 15.15
N THR A 98 -5.17 -5.44 15.61
CA THR A 98 -5.21 -4.19 16.37
C THR A 98 -4.13 -3.24 15.87
N ILE A 99 -4.50 -2.02 15.53
CA ILE A 99 -3.58 -0.91 15.32
C ILE A 99 -3.31 -0.17 16.64
N TRP A 100 -2.19 0.52 16.74
CA TRP A 100 -1.74 1.16 17.99
C TRP A 100 -2.65 2.27 18.49
N LYS A 101 -3.33 3.01 17.59
CA LYS A 101 -4.20 4.14 17.90
C LYS A 101 -5.05 4.53 16.69
N GLY A 102 -6.32 4.82 16.89
CA GLY A 102 -7.17 5.42 15.87
C GLY A 102 -6.99 6.94 15.81
N TRP A 103 -7.20 7.49 14.63
CA TRP A 103 -7.14 8.92 14.34
C TRP A 103 -8.30 9.32 13.43
N THR A 104 -8.79 10.54 13.60
CA THR A 104 -9.82 11.12 12.73
C THR A 104 -9.45 12.55 12.43
N ARG A 105 -9.42 12.88 11.14
CA ARG A 105 -9.23 14.22 10.63
C ARG A 105 -10.40 15.10 11.07
N GLY A 106 -10.07 16.28 11.56
CA GLY A 106 -11.02 17.36 11.79
C GLY A 106 -10.79 18.51 10.81
N THR A 107 -11.10 19.71 11.26
CA THR A 107 -10.91 20.92 10.42
C THR A 107 -9.45 21.33 10.37
N ALA A 108 -9.02 21.81 9.19
CA ALA A 108 -7.72 22.44 8.99
C ALA A 108 -7.92 23.78 8.28
N GLU A 109 -7.62 24.87 8.97
CA GLU A 109 -7.70 26.22 8.44
C GLU A 109 -6.35 26.91 8.57
N ALA A 110 -5.93 27.58 7.53
CA ALA A 110 -4.70 28.38 7.53
C ALA A 110 -4.90 29.70 6.81
N GLU A 111 -4.20 30.74 7.30
CA GLU A 111 -4.23 32.08 6.73
C GLU A 111 -2.83 32.69 6.74
N LEU A 112 -2.38 33.26 5.63
CA LEU A 112 -1.25 34.16 5.61
C LEU A 112 -1.73 35.53 6.09
N LEU A 113 -1.14 36.04 7.18
CA LEU A 113 -1.51 37.32 7.78
C LEU A 113 -0.66 38.47 7.21
N THR A 114 0.62 38.23 7.02
CA THR A 114 1.56 39.17 6.40
C THR A 114 2.53 38.42 5.50
N PRO A 115 3.04 39.03 4.40
CA PRO A 115 2.89 40.46 3.99
C PRO A 115 1.55 40.77 3.29
N VAL A 116 0.82 39.78 2.78
CA VAL A 116 -0.47 39.95 2.10
C VAL A 116 -1.46 38.93 2.63
N ARG A 117 -2.56 39.40 3.19
CA ARG A 117 -3.53 38.55 3.86
C ARG A 117 -4.39 37.76 2.87
N HIS A 118 -4.42 36.41 3.01
CA HIS A 118 -5.32 35.51 2.28
C HIS A 118 -5.33 34.10 2.91
N LYS A 119 -6.36 33.31 2.57
CA LYS A 119 -6.50 31.92 2.98
C LYS A 119 -5.41 31.08 2.31
N LEU A 120 -4.82 30.15 3.09
CA LEU A 120 -3.94 29.09 2.58
C LEU A 120 -4.70 27.76 2.54
N HIS A 121 -4.41 26.93 1.55
CA HIS A 121 -5.03 25.62 1.39
C HIS A 121 -4.16 24.55 2.05
N VAL A 122 -4.71 23.94 3.09
CA VAL A 122 -4.00 22.96 3.91
C VAL A 122 -4.92 21.84 4.33
N ASP A 123 -4.33 20.64 4.52
CA ASP A 123 -4.95 19.51 5.19
C ASP A 123 -3.97 18.87 6.18
N SER A 124 -4.50 18.27 7.26
CA SER A 124 -3.66 17.59 8.24
C SER A 124 -3.00 16.36 7.64
N MET A 125 -1.77 16.08 8.05
CA MET A 125 -1.18 14.76 7.88
C MET A 125 -1.78 13.78 8.87
N GLY A 126 -1.82 12.52 8.51
CA GLY A 126 -2.35 11.46 9.37
C GLY A 126 -1.57 11.34 10.69
N TRP A 127 -2.27 10.96 11.75
CA TRP A 127 -1.71 10.78 13.10
C TRP A 127 -0.95 11.98 13.66
N THR A 128 -1.35 13.19 13.28
CA THR A 128 -0.80 14.44 13.82
C THR A 128 -1.81 15.17 14.70
N GLY A 129 -1.28 15.99 15.61
CA GLY A 129 -2.05 16.66 16.67
C GLY A 129 -2.87 17.85 16.17
N SER A 130 -3.47 18.53 17.15
CA SER A 130 -4.29 19.74 16.99
C SER A 130 -3.54 20.98 17.47
N THR A 131 -3.94 22.13 16.98
CA THR A 131 -3.60 23.39 17.63
C THR A 131 -4.41 23.55 18.93
N PRO A 132 -3.99 24.39 19.89
CA PRO A 132 -4.85 24.82 20.96
C PRO A 132 -6.16 25.45 20.44
N ALA A 133 -7.20 25.45 21.27
CA ALA A 133 -8.46 26.11 20.94
C ALA A 133 -8.22 27.58 20.54
N GLY A 134 -8.75 27.98 19.39
CA GLY A 134 -8.53 29.31 18.82
C GLY A 134 -7.34 29.41 17.87
N GLY A 135 -6.58 28.34 17.69
CA GLY A 135 -5.46 28.26 16.76
C GLY A 135 -4.15 28.81 17.32
N VAL A 136 -3.16 28.90 16.45
CA VAL A 136 -1.83 29.44 16.71
C VAL A 136 -1.41 30.41 15.62
N GLU A 137 -0.58 31.40 15.97
CA GLU A 137 0.01 32.34 15.03
C GLU A 137 1.53 32.36 15.21
N GLY A 138 2.27 32.43 14.10
CA GLY A 138 3.72 32.51 14.17
C GLY A 138 4.39 32.81 12.84
N ASP A 139 5.64 33.21 12.93
CA ASP A 139 6.50 33.42 11.80
C ASP A 139 6.92 32.09 11.19
N VAL A 140 6.99 32.04 9.87
CA VAL A 140 7.47 30.87 9.11
C VAL A 140 8.98 30.85 9.07
N VAL A 141 9.56 29.70 9.36
CA VAL A 141 11.01 29.43 9.27
C VAL A 141 11.25 28.22 8.40
N ALA A 142 12.06 28.36 7.36
CA ALA A 142 12.45 27.24 6.50
C ALA A 142 13.32 26.23 7.24
N VAL A 143 13.08 24.94 7.02
CA VAL A 143 13.85 23.81 7.50
C VAL A 143 14.20 22.93 6.30
N ASN A 144 15.49 22.75 6.03
CA ASN A 144 15.93 22.03 4.85
C ASN A 144 16.06 20.53 5.12
N LEU A 145 15.23 19.72 4.48
CA LEU A 145 15.23 18.28 4.61
C LEU A 145 16.57 17.61 4.21
N PHE A 146 17.33 18.25 3.30
CA PHE A 146 18.65 17.76 2.90
C PHE A 146 19.79 18.07 3.92
N ASP A 147 19.51 18.91 4.92
CA ASP A 147 20.47 19.26 6.00
C ASP A 147 19.88 18.91 7.38
N ILE A 148 19.11 17.82 7.45
CA ILE A 148 18.28 17.48 8.60
C ILE A 148 19.08 17.35 9.90
N ASP A 149 20.29 16.79 9.85
CA ASP A 149 21.14 16.62 11.03
C ASP A 149 21.54 17.98 11.66
N ASN A 150 21.78 18.98 10.83
CA ASN A 150 22.07 20.34 11.28
C ASN A 150 20.78 21.04 11.75
N GLU A 151 19.68 20.81 11.08
CA GLU A 151 18.37 21.34 11.48
C GLU A 151 17.94 20.82 12.85
N ILE A 152 18.11 19.51 13.12
CA ILE A 152 17.82 18.91 14.43
C ILE A 152 18.75 19.47 15.52
N LYS A 153 20.04 19.64 15.24
CA LYS A 153 20.99 20.29 16.20
C LYS A 153 20.57 21.71 16.58
N ASN A 154 19.94 22.43 15.65
CA ASN A 154 19.52 23.82 15.81
C ASN A 154 17.98 23.96 16.03
N VAL A 155 17.28 22.88 16.37
CA VAL A 155 15.81 22.81 16.44
C VAL A 155 15.20 23.83 17.40
N SER A 156 15.94 24.26 18.43
CA SER A 156 15.47 25.27 19.40
C SER A 156 15.07 26.62 18.76
N ARG A 157 15.58 26.93 17.55
CA ARG A 157 15.18 28.11 16.77
C ARG A 157 13.72 28.08 16.32
N LEU A 158 13.09 26.91 16.36
CA LEU A 158 11.68 26.70 15.96
C LEU A 158 10.71 27.01 17.09
N LYS A 159 11.17 27.33 18.31
CA LYS A 159 10.29 27.66 19.43
C LYS A 159 9.36 28.83 19.10
N GLY A 160 8.04 28.59 19.15
CA GLY A 160 7.01 29.56 18.81
C GLY A 160 6.94 29.91 17.32
N LYS A 161 7.54 29.08 16.45
CA LYS A 161 7.56 29.28 15.01
C LYS A 161 6.80 28.18 14.28
N VAL A 162 6.44 28.46 13.03
CA VAL A 162 5.96 27.47 12.06
C VAL A 162 7.14 27.00 11.22
N ALA A 163 7.42 25.71 11.25
CA ALA A 163 8.46 25.12 10.43
C ALA A 163 7.92 24.82 9.02
N LEU A 164 8.53 25.42 8.00
CA LEU A 164 8.27 25.10 6.60
C LEU A 164 9.36 24.16 6.09
N VAL A 165 9.00 22.92 5.83
CA VAL A 165 9.96 21.94 5.30
C VAL A 165 10.17 22.20 3.81
N VAL A 166 11.44 22.40 3.46
CA VAL A 166 11.86 22.66 2.08
C VAL A 166 12.91 21.63 1.64
N ALA A 167 12.92 21.31 0.36
CA ALA A 167 13.87 20.38 -0.25
C ALA A 167 14.86 21.15 -1.15
N LYS A 168 15.75 21.94 -0.54
CA LYS A 168 16.76 22.71 -1.27
C LYS A 168 18.06 21.91 -1.41
N GLY A 169 18.28 21.29 -2.58
CA GLY A 169 19.45 20.46 -2.86
C GLY A 169 19.22 19.48 -4.01
N ASN A 170 20.01 18.43 -4.09
CA ASN A 170 19.92 17.45 -5.17
C ASN A 170 18.85 16.40 -4.87
N ALA A 171 17.60 16.67 -5.28
CA ALA A 171 16.40 15.87 -5.01
C ALA A 171 16.41 14.42 -5.56
N ARG A 172 17.42 14.01 -6.32
CA ARG A 172 17.42 12.72 -7.04
C ARG A 172 17.65 11.47 -6.18
N ARG A 173 17.78 11.58 -4.84
CA ARG A 173 18.24 10.47 -3.98
C ARG A 173 17.44 10.22 -2.71
N MET A 174 16.23 10.79 -2.53
CA MET A 174 15.62 10.76 -1.20
C MET A 174 14.37 9.91 -1.02
N GLY A 175 14.02 8.97 -1.85
CA GLY A 175 12.87 8.08 -1.64
C GLY A 175 12.44 7.92 -0.16
N ILE A 176 12.52 6.74 0.36
CA ILE A 176 12.20 6.40 1.76
C ILE A 176 13.01 7.20 2.80
N GLU A 177 14.26 7.61 2.47
CA GLU A 177 15.09 8.42 3.37
C GLU A 177 14.42 9.77 3.69
N ALA A 178 13.68 10.37 2.74
CA ALA A 178 12.93 11.60 3.01
C ALA A 178 11.83 11.39 4.05
N PHE A 179 11.13 10.26 3.98
CA PHE A 179 10.10 9.89 4.94
C PHE A 179 10.66 9.72 6.36
N ILE A 180 11.75 8.96 6.50
CA ILE A 180 12.43 8.75 7.79
C ILE A 180 12.91 10.09 8.38
N ARG A 181 13.58 10.91 7.58
CA ARG A 181 14.10 12.21 7.99
C ARG A 181 12.99 13.20 8.38
N MET A 182 11.85 13.14 7.69
CA MET A 182 10.67 13.92 8.06
C MET A 182 10.17 13.52 9.45
N GLY A 183 10.03 12.23 9.73
CA GLY A 183 9.65 11.72 11.04
C GLY A 183 10.62 12.15 12.15
N ASP A 184 11.93 12.11 11.90
CA ASP A 184 12.95 12.55 12.85
C ASP A 184 12.88 14.06 13.14
N LEU A 185 12.67 14.87 12.10
CA LEU A 185 12.46 16.31 12.26
C LEU A 185 11.24 16.59 13.14
N ILE A 186 10.11 15.94 12.88
CA ILE A 186 8.87 16.19 13.63
C ILE A 186 9.02 15.77 15.09
N ARG A 187 9.67 14.63 15.35
CA ARG A 187 10.00 14.17 16.71
C ARG A 187 10.88 15.16 17.47
N ALA A 188 11.76 15.88 16.78
CA ALA A 188 12.62 16.91 17.39
C ALA A 188 11.91 18.25 17.52
N ALA A 189 11.18 18.70 16.50
CA ALA A 189 10.61 20.05 16.41
C ALA A 189 9.43 20.26 17.38
N GLY A 190 8.56 19.25 17.56
CA GLY A 190 7.43 19.35 18.49
C GLY A 190 7.86 19.64 19.92
N PRO A 191 8.72 18.80 20.56
CA PRO A 191 9.24 19.07 21.91
C PRO A 191 10.06 20.36 22.02
N ALA A 192 10.73 20.79 20.94
CA ALA A 192 11.45 22.07 20.91
C ALA A 192 10.52 23.29 20.90
N GLY A 193 9.21 23.09 20.72
CA GLY A 193 8.20 24.13 20.77
C GLY A 193 7.83 24.75 19.43
N ALA A 194 8.05 24.04 18.31
CA ALA A 194 7.39 24.37 17.04
C ALA A 194 5.87 24.33 17.23
N ILE A 195 5.16 25.34 16.74
CA ILE A 195 3.69 25.46 16.96
C ILE A 195 2.88 24.79 15.87
N ALA A 196 3.45 24.61 14.67
CA ALA A 196 2.96 23.83 13.56
C ALA A 196 4.11 23.50 12.59
N ILE A 197 3.93 22.49 11.76
CA ILE A 197 4.87 22.11 10.72
C ILE A 197 4.11 22.05 9.39
N ILE A 198 4.63 22.72 8.35
CA ILE A 198 4.20 22.59 6.97
C ILE A 198 5.16 21.63 6.30
N GLY A 199 4.71 20.43 6.03
CA GLY A 199 5.57 19.41 5.48
C GLY A 199 4.79 18.13 5.32
N GLY A 200 4.45 17.77 4.12
CA GLY A 200 3.73 16.57 3.76
C GLY A 200 4.14 16.08 2.39
N GLN A 201 3.51 15.04 1.95
CA GLN A 201 3.75 14.53 0.61
C GLN A 201 3.17 15.48 -0.45
N GLY A 202 3.94 15.79 -1.43
CA GLY A 202 3.38 16.00 -2.75
C GLY A 202 3.19 17.39 -3.30
N GLY A 203 3.48 18.45 -2.57
CA GLY A 203 3.28 19.82 -3.10
C GLY A 203 3.87 20.09 -4.51
N GLY A 204 4.96 19.43 -4.89
CA GLY A 204 5.59 19.64 -6.20
C GLY A 204 5.00 18.85 -7.36
N LYS A 205 4.27 17.75 -7.10
CA LYS A 205 3.75 16.88 -8.17
C LYS A 205 2.43 17.37 -8.78
N ALA A 206 1.67 18.14 -8.03
CA ALA A 206 0.36 18.67 -8.40
C ALA A 206 0.33 20.19 -8.59
N ALA A 207 1.48 20.82 -8.87
CA ALA A 207 1.58 22.26 -9.09
C ALA A 207 0.61 22.73 -10.20
N GLY A 208 -0.13 23.79 -9.92
CA GLY A 208 -1.17 24.34 -10.81
C GLY A 208 -2.57 23.77 -10.58
N LEU A 209 -2.74 22.84 -9.65
CA LEU A 209 -4.02 22.14 -9.40
C LEU A 209 -4.65 22.48 -8.04
N ASN A 210 -3.96 23.22 -7.18
CA ASN A 210 -4.38 23.50 -5.80
C ASN A 210 -4.74 22.25 -4.98
N LEU A 211 -4.06 21.15 -5.20
CA LEU A 211 -4.28 19.90 -4.48
C LEU A 211 -3.40 19.81 -3.23
N THR A 212 -4.02 19.41 -2.14
CA THR A 212 -3.32 18.92 -0.95
C THR A 212 -3.21 17.40 -1.03
N HIS A 213 -2.21 16.86 -0.35
CA HIS A 213 -2.01 15.43 -0.19
C HIS A 213 -1.91 15.09 1.29
N THR A 214 -2.23 13.87 1.67
CA THR A 214 -2.09 13.39 3.04
C THR A 214 -1.15 12.18 3.11
N GLY A 215 -1.13 11.47 4.20
CA GLY A 215 -0.31 10.29 4.45
C GLY A 215 0.14 10.25 5.89
N ILE A 216 0.77 9.16 6.31
CA ILE A 216 1.43 9.08 7.60
C ILE A 216 2.85 9.66 7.53
N LEU A 217 3.43 9.89 8.71
CA LEU A 217 4.78 10.44 8.87
C LEU A 217 5.68 9.52 9.71
N GLY A 218 5.20 8.33 10.01
CA GLY A 218 5.93 7.29 10.73
C GLY A 218 5.02 6.14 11.12
N PHE A 219 5.51 4.91 10.98
CA PHE A 219 4.77 3.71 11.35
C PHE A 219 4.66 3.59 12.88
N ASP A 220 3.48 3.15 13.37
CA ASP A 220 3.18 3.05 14.80
C ASP A 220 3.49 4.36 15.58
N ALA A 221 3.37 5.51 14.94
CA ALA A 221 3.73 6.79 15.51
C ALA A 221 2.60 7.81 15.44
N ASP A 222 2.41 8.54 16.52
CA ASP A 222 1.58 9.73 16.57
C ASP A 222 2.41 10.95 17.00
N PHE A 223 2.07 12.10 16.48
CA PHE A 223 2.78 13.34 16.72
C PHE A 223 1.86 14.38 17.37
N ALA A 224 2.24 14.88 18.53
CA ALA A 224 1.45 15.88 19.25
C ALA A 224 1.41 17.24 18.55
N VAL A 225 2.45 17.59 17.80
CA VAL A 225 2.51 18.82 17.00
C VAL A 225 1.64 18.67 15.75
N PRO A 226 0.82 19.68 15.39
CA PRO A 226 0.08 19.63 14.13
C PRO A 226 1.05 19.71 12.94
N VAL A 227 0.88 18.80 12.00
CA VAL A 227 1.60 18.80 10.72
C VAL A 227 0.58 18.86 9.59
N VAL A 228 0.80 19.75 8.65
CA VAL A 228 -0.09 19.95 7.50
C VAL A 228 0.66 19.78 6.19
N SER A 229 -0.03 19.20 5.22
CA SER A 229 0.25 19.38 3.81
C SER A 229 -0.31 20.72 3.35
N MET A 230 0.36 21.36 2.40
CA MET A 230 -0.08 22.61 1.78
C MET A 230 -0.02 22.46 0.27
N THR A 231 -0.88 23.17 -0.45
CA THR A 231 -0.81 23.18 -1.93
C THR A 231 0.55 23.69 -2.39
N ALA A 232 1.01 23.20 -3.53
CA ALA A 232 2.29 23.63 -4.13
C ALA A 232 2.35 25.14 -4.37
N GLU A 233 1.20 25.74 -4.69
CA GLU A 233 1.04 27.17 -4.99
C GLU A 233 1.30 28.00 -3.73
N ASP A 234 0.64 27.66 -2.63
CA ASP A 234 0.74 28.38 -1.35
C ASP A 234 2.12 28.15 -0.71
N GLN A 235 2.60 26.91 -0.69
CA GLN A 235 3.95 26.59 -0.20
C GLN A 235 5.01 27.37 -0.98
N GLY A 236 4.97 27.31 -2.32
CA GLY A 236 5.91 28.03 -3.18
C GLY A 236 5.84 29.54 -2.97
N GLN A 237 4.69 30.12 -2.61
CA GLN A 237 4.58 31.52 -2.26
C GLN A 237 5.33 31.82 -0.97
N LEU A 238 5.15 31.00 0.08
CA LEU A 238 5.90 31.17 1.34
C LEU A 238 7.41 31.07 1.12
N GLU A 239 7.85 30.09 0.34
CA GLU A 239 9.27 29.92 -0.02
C GLU A 239 9.84 31.14 -0.72
N ARG A 240 9.11 31.69 -1.72
CA ARG A 240 9.52 32.90 -2.42
C ARG A 240 9.58 34.15 -1.53
N TYR A 241 8.76 34.26 -0.50
CA TYR A 241 8.91 35.31 0.52
C TYR A 241 10.20 35.16 1.30
N LEU A 242 10.46 33.95 1.83
CA LEU A 242 11.68 33.67 2.58
C LEU A 242 12.94 33.89 1.74
N ASP A 243 12.95 33.50 0.48
CA ASP A 243 14.10 33.72 -0.44
C ASP A 243 14.39 35.22 -0.69
N ARG A 244 13.39 36.08 -0.54
CA ARG A 244 13.52 37.54 -0.62
C ARG A 244 13.80 38.20 0.72
N GLY A 245 14.01 37.43 1.80
CA GLY A 245 14.22 37.94 3.14
C GLY A 245 12.96 38.50 3.82
N ILE A 246 11.78 38.17 3.31
CA ILE A 246 10.50 38.55 3.89
C ILE A 246 10.02 37.39 4.75
N THR A 247 9.77 37.58 6.04
CA THR A 247 9.26 36.55 6.94
C THR A 247 7.73 36.51 6.89
N PRO A 248 7.11 35.46 6.36
CA PRO A 248 5.66 35.30 6.41
C PRO A 248 5.19 35.11 7.86
N HIS A 249 4.06 35.71 8.22
CA HIS A 249 3.36 35.44 9.48
C HIS A 249 2.04 34.75 9.16
N VAL A 250 1.79 33.59 9.77
CA VAL A 250 0.67 32.71 9.43
C VAL A 250 -0.14 32.34 10.68
N ARG A 251 -1.42 32.02 10.47
CA ARG A 251 -2.31 31.46 11.47
C ARG A 251 -2.72 30.06 11.03
N PHE A 252 -2.79 29.13 12.00
CA PHE A 252 -3.36 27.80 11.85
C PHE A 252 -4.41 27.54 12.92
N ASN A 253 -5.53 26.91 12.53
CA ASN A 253 -6.52 26.33 13.41
C ASN A 253 -6.81 24.91 12.92
N ILE A 254 -6.26 23.92 13.61
CA ILE A 254 -6.28 22.51 13.22
C ILE A 254 -6.87 21.71 14.35
N GLN A 255 -7.86 20.89 14.04
CA GLN A 255 -8.55 20.04 15.00
C GLN A 255 -8.59 18.61 14.49
N ASN A 256 -7.86 17.71 15.14
CA ASN A 256 -7.88 16.27 14.90
C ASN A 256 -8.25 15.55 16.21
N THR A 257 -8.65 14.30 16.12
CA THR A 257 -8.97 13.51 17.31
C THR A 257 -8.24 12.16 17.27
N PHE A 258 -7.80 11.72 18.45
CA PHE A 258 -7.21 10.40 18.66
C PHE A 258 -8.10 9.56 19.56
N THR A 259 -8.08 8.24 19.37
CA THR A 259 -8.61 7.31 20.36
C THR A 259 -7.70 7.25 21.60
N ASN A 260 -8.25 6.78 22.72
CA ASN A 260 -7.49 6.62 23.97
C ASN A 260 -6.69 5.29 24.00
N GLY A 261 -6.15 4.84 22.88
CA GLY A 261 -5.34 3.62 22.80
C GLY A 261 -5.65 2.80 21.57
N PRO A 262 -5.24 1.53 21.57
CA PRO A 262 -5.38 0.65 20.41
C PRO A 262 -6.83 0.48 19.95
N VAL A 263 -7.00 0.29 18.64
CA VAL A 263 -8.30 0.07 18.00
C VAL A 263 -8.27 -1.25 17.25
N GLU A 264 -9.34 -2.04 17.42
CA GLU A 264 -9.55 -3.27 16.65
C GLU A 264 -10.07 -2.93 15.25
N THR A 265 -9.53 -3.58 14.25
CA THR A 265 -9.90 -3.56 12.83
C THR A 265 -9.80 -4.96 12.27
N ALA A 266 -10.15 -5.20 11.00
CA ALA A 266 -10.09 -6.54 10.43
C ALA A 266 -9.88 -6.55 8.91
N ASN A 267 -9.11 -7.50 8.42
CA ASN A 267 -9.17 -7.93 7.03
C ASN A 267 -10.48 -8.67 6.76
N VAL A 268 -10.99 -8.58 5.53
CA VAL A 268 -12.18 -9.33 5.11
C VAL A 268 -11.76 -10.44 4.16
N VAL A 269 -12.15 -11.67 4.49
CA VAL A 269 -11.71 -12.89 3.80
C VAL A 269 -12.90 -13.63 3.20
N GLY A 270 -12.74 -14.18 1.98
CA GLY A 270 -13.69 -15.10 1.35
C GLY A 270 -12.97 -16.03 0.37
N GLU A 271 -13.52 -17.20 0.08
CA GLU A 271 -12.84 -18.23 -0.70
C GLU A 271 -13.64 -18.79 -1.85
N ILE A 272 -12.96 -19.04 -2.98
CA ILE A 272 -13.35 -20.04 -3.97
C ILE A 272 -12.54 -21.29 -3.65
N ARG A 273 -13.20 -22.29 -3.05
CA ARG A 273 -12.52 -23.50 -2.57
C ARG A 273 -12.04 -24.38 -3.71
N GLY A 274 -10.79 -24.81 -3.63
CA GLY A 274 -10.17 -25.74 -4.58
C GLY A 274 -10.79 -27.14 -4.58
N THR A 275 -10.77 -27.79 -5.74
CA THR A 275 -11.39 -29.11 -5.96
C THR A 275 -10.44 -30.28 -5.69
N GLU A 276 -9.13 -30.10 -5.86
CA GLU A 276 -8.13 -31.17 -5.73
C GLU A 276 -7.16 -30.94 -4.57
N HIS A 277 -6.72 -29.71 -4.38
CA HIS A 277 -5.75 -29.31 -3.36
C HIS A 277 -6.28 -28.10 -2.56
N PRO A 278 -7.42 -28.24 -1.86
CA PRO A 278 -8.07 -27.12 -1.18
C PRO A 278 -7.22 -26.51 -0.04
N GLU A 279 -6.20 -27.22 0.45
CA GLU A 279 -5.24 -26.73 1.42
C GLU A 279 -4.17 -25.80 0.82
N GLN A 280 -3.99 -25.82 -0.50
CA GLN A 280 -3.06 -24.93 -1.19
C GLN A 280 -3.80 -23.64 -1.60
N ILE A 281 -3.24 -22.49 -1.20
CA ILE A 281 -3.95 -21.22 -1.20
C ILE A 281 -3.19 -20.17 -2.02
N LEU A 282 -3.87 -19.57 -3.00
CA LEU A 282 -3.45 -18.31 -3.59
C LEU A 282 -4.26 -17.19 -2.93
N VAL A 283 -3.59 -16.17 -2.41
CA VAL A 283 -4.25 -14.95 -1.93
C VAL A 283 -4.43 -13.99 -3.10
N VAL A 284 -5.58 -13.33 -3.18
CA VAL A 284 -5.90 -12.32 -4.21
C VAL A 284 -6.57 -11.15 -3.51
N GLY A 285 -6.11 -9.94 -3.77
CA GLY A 285 -6.70 -8.81 -3.04
C GLY A 285 -6.24 -7.43 -3.47
N GLY A 286 -6.44 -6.52 -2.58
CA GLY A 286 -6.03 -5.14 -2.52
C GLY A 286 -6.42 -4.58 -1.17
N HIS A 287 -5.94 -3.39 -0.79
CA HIS A 287 -6.37 -2.84 0.48
C HIS A 287 -7.75 -2.18 0.39
N LEU A 288 -8.49 -2.30 1.49
CA LEU A 288 -9.84 -1.78 1.65
C LEU A 288 -9.84 -0.36 2.22
N ASP A 289 -8.89 -0.07 3.11
CA ASP A 289 -8.77 1.26 3.69
C ASP A 289 -8.31 2.30 2.66
N SER A 290 -8.44 3.54 3.02
CA SER A 290 -8.03 4.68 2.19
C SER A 290 -7.81 5.92 3.06
N TRP A 291 -7.16 6.92 2.49
CA TRP A 291 -7.21 8.28 3.06
C TRP A 291 -8.57 8.93 2.85
N ASP A 292 -8.74 10.12 3.45
CA ASP A 292 -10.04 10.77 3.66
C ASP A 292 -10.12 12.21 3.09
N LEU A 293 -9.26 12.56 2.15
CA LEU A 293 -9.39 13.81 1.41
C LEU A 293 -10.42 13.73 0.28
N ALA A 294 -10.69 12.51 -0.19
CA ALA A 294 -11.76 12.17 -1.14
C ALA A 294 -12.31 10.77 -0.80
N GLU A 295 -12.95 10.07 -1.75
CA GLU A 295 -13.60 8.78 -1.52
C GLU A 295 -12.61 7.60 -1.45
N GLY A 296 -11.31 7.80 -1.77
CA GLY A 296 -10.32 6.73 -1.84
C GLY A 296 -10.63 5.74 -2.96
N THR A 297 -10.94 6.26 -4.14
CA THR A 297 -11.38 5.46 -5.28
C THR A 297 -10.24 4.78 -5.99
N THR A 298 -9.15 5.50 -6.25
CA THR A 298 -7.98 4.97 -6.95
C THR A 298 -6.98 4.34 -5.98
N ASP A 299 -7.03 4.76 -4.71
CA ASP A 299 -6.15 4.34 -3.62
C ASP A 299 -6.96 3.92 -2.38
N ASN A 300 -7.36 2.63 -2.20
CA ASN A 300 -7.29 1.57 -3.21
C ASN A 300 -8.67 0.92 -3.40
N GLY A 301 -9.73 1.75 -3.56
CA GLY A 301 -11.05 1.27 -3.95
C GLY A 301 -10.99 0.48 -5.28
N SER A 302 -10.11 0.92 -6.22
CA SER A 302 -9.92 0.24 -7.51
C SER A 302 -9.36 -1.18 -7.34
N GLY A 303 -8.40 -1.40 -6.46
CA GLY A 303 -7.87 -2.73 -6.16
C GLY A 303 -8.89 -3.62 -5.47
N THR A 304 -9.59 -3.09 -4.45
CA THR A 304 -10.71 -3.78 -3.78
C THR A 304 -11.78 -4.21 -4.79
N ALA A 305 -12.24 -3.30 -5.66
CA ALA A 305 -13.27 -3.59 -6.66
C ALA A 305 -12.76 -4.54 -7.75
N THR A 306 -11.48 -4.46 -8.12
CA THR A 306 -10.82 -5.40 -9.04
C THR A 306 -10.82 -6.82 -8.46
N ALA A 307 -10.48 -6.99 -7.18
CA ALA A 307 -10.46 -8.28 -6.51
C ALA A 307 -11.88 -8.89 -6.40
N LEU A 308 -12.87 -8.10 -5.99
CA LEU A 308 -14.28 -8.54 -5.94
C LEU A 308 -14.82 -8.85 -7.34
N GLY A 309 -14.49 -8.02 -8.34
CA GLY A 309 -14.86 -8.25 -9.75
C GLY A 309 -14.23 -9.52 -10.32
N ALA A 310 -12.98 -9.82 -9.95
CA ALA A 310 -12.33 -11.08 -10.33
C ALA A 310 -13.00 -12.28 -9.67
N ALA A 311 -13.37 -12.19 -8.39
CA ALA A 311 -14.11 -13.22 -7.68
C ALA A 311 -15.46 -13.50 -8.33
N ASP A 312 -16.25 -12.46 -8.61
CA ASP A 312 -17.55 -12.53 -9.27
C ASP A 312 -17.44 -13.17 -10.67
N THR A 313 -16.45 -12.73 -11.44
CA THR A 313 -16.19 -13.26 -12.80
C THR A 313 -15.89 -14.76 -12.76
N ILE A 314 -15.02 -15.23 -11.85
CA ILE A 314 -14.70 -16.65 -11.72
C ILE A 314 -15.94 -17.44 -11.29
N MET A 315 -16.69 -16.97 -10.29
CA MET A 315 -17.89 -17.64 -9.81
C MET A 315 -18.97 -17.77 -10.89
N ARG A 316 -19.20 -16.72 -11.67
CA ARG A 316 -20.21 -16.69 -12.74
C ARG A 316 -19.80 -17.52 -13.95
N SER A 317 -18.50 -17.66 -14.23
CA SER A 317 -18.00 -18.55 -15.28
C SER A 317 -18.36 -20.02 -15.02
N GLY A 318 -18.62 -20.37 -13.75
CA GLY A 318 -18.88 -21.74 -13.31
C GLY A 318 -17.64 -22.62 -13.23
N GLU A 319 -16.46 -22.07 -13.55
CA GLU A 319 -15.19 -22.79 -13.46
C GLU A 319 -14.74 -22.93 -11.99
N LYS A 320 -14.06 -24.04 -11.69
CA LYS A 320 -13.62 -24.35 -10.34
C LYS A 320 -12.11 -24.67 -10.37
N PRO A 321 -11.29 -23.91 -9.64
CA PRO A 321 -9.84 -24.14 -9.62
C PRO A 321 -9.49 -25.41 -8.86
N ARG A 322 -8.32 -25.99 -9.14
CA ARG A 322 -7.78 -27.14 -8.38
C ARG A 322 -7.40 -26.76 -6.95
N ARG A 323 -6.89 -25.53 -6.75
CA ARG A 323 -6.44 -24.96 -5.47
C ARG A 323 -7.36 -23.83 -5.04
N THR A 324 -7.37 -23.54 -3.76
CA THR A 324 -8.20 -22.46 -3.21
C THR A 324 -7.67 -21.09 -3.65
N ILE A 325 -8.57 -20.25 -4.12
CA ILE A 325 -8.32 -18.80 -4.29
C ILE A 325 -8.99 -18.13 -3.08
N ARG A 326 -8.18 -17.50 -2.24
CA ARG A 326 -8.62 -16.75 -1.07
C ARG A 326 -8.55 -15.26 -1.38
N PHE A 327 -9.70 -14.62 -1.45
CA PHE A 327 -9.81 -13.18 -1.61
C PHE A 327 -9.68 -12.53 -0.24
N VAL A 328 -8.75 -11.58 -0.14
CA VAL A 328 -8.50 -10.83 1.10
C VAL A 328 -8.50 -9.34 0.77
N LEU A 329 -9.41 -8.61 1.41
CA LEU A 329 -9.39 -7.15 1.39
C LEU A 329 -8.70 -6.71 2.66
N PHE A 330 -7.48 -6.21 2.50
CA PHE A 330 -6.63 -5.81 3.61
C PHE A 330 -7.07 -4.45 4.16
N THR A 331 -6.84 -4.21 5.44
CA THR A 331 -6.99 -2.90 6.07
C THR A 331 -5.67 -2.49 6.70
N GLY A 332 -5.46 -1.21 6.96
CA GLY A 332 -4.23 -0.72 7.56
C GLY A 332 -2.99 -0.78 6.66
N GLU A 333 -3.19 -0.83 5.36
CA GLU A 333 -2.11 -0.68 4.39
C GLU A 333 -1.45 0.69 4.57
N GLU A 334 -2.27 1.73 4.56
CA GLU A 334 -1.92 3.16 4.67
C GLU A 334 -1.17 3.52 5.96
N GLN A 335 -1.24 2.66 6.99
CA GLN A 335 -0.53 2.83 8.26
C GLN A 335 0.75 2.01 8.34
N GLY A 336 1.11 1.31 7.27
CA GLY A 336 2.34 0.53 7.13
C GLY A 336 2.13 -0.97 7.04
N LEU A 337 1.21 -1.41 6.19
CA LEU A 337 0.94 -2.80 5.84
C LEU A 337 0.49 -3.64 7.05
N ASP A 338 -0.31 -3.03 7.95
CA ASP A 338 -0.69 -3.67 9.21
C ASP A 338 -1.56 -4.90 8.99
N GLY A 339 -2.51 -4.85 8.03
CA GLY A 339 -3.43 -5.93 7.73
C GLY A 339 -2.77 -7.12 7.06
N SER A 340 -1.98 -6.91 6.03
CA SER A 340 -1.24 -7.99 5.35
C SER A 340 -0.16 -8.60 6.24
N SER A 341 0.51 -7.79 7.06
CA SER A 341 1.43 -8.28 8.10
C SER A 341 0.71 -9.13 9.16
N ALA A 342 -0.49 -8.70 9.57
CA ALA A 342 -1.32 -9.47 10.51
C ALA A 342 -1.78 -10.79 9.88
N TYR A 343 -2.20 -10.79 8.61
CA TYR A 343 -2.57 -12.01 7.87
C TYR A 343 -1.42 -13.02 7.83
N VAL A 344 -0.24 -12.62 7.35
CA VAL A 344 0.94 -13.50 7.26
C VAL A 344 1.28 -14.08 8.64
N LYS A 345 1.17 -13.28 9.69
CA LYS A 345 1.41 -13.72 11.07
C LYS A 345 0.36 -14.72 11.57
N GLN A 346 -0.92 -14.45 11.34
CA GLN A 346 -2.01 -15.34 11.80
C GLN A 346 -1.99 -16.68 11.07
N HIS A 347 -1.60 -16.68 9.80
CA HIS A 347 -1.50 -17.86 8.94
C HIS A 347 -0.09 -18.47 8.87
N GLN A 348 0.81 -18.14 9.81
CA GLN A 348 2.20 -18.60 9.77
C GLN A 348 2.33 -20.13 9.63
N SER A 349 1.47 -20.89 10.28
CA SER A 349 1.46 -22.37 10.19
C SER A 349 1.02 -22.91 8.83
N GLU A 350 0.33 -22.08 8.03
CA GLU A 350 -0.20 -22.42 6.71
C GLU A 350 0.67 -21.85 5.56
N MET A 351 1.63 -20.94 5.85
CA MET A 351 2.45 -20.32 4.81
C MET A 351 3.14 -21.32 3.89
N ALA A 352 3.50 -22.51 4.41
CA ALA A 352 4.04 -23.60 3.59
C ALA A 352 3.07 -24.07 2.49
N ASN A 353 1.78 -23.82 2.62
CA ASN A 353 0.74 -24.18 1.66
C ASN A 353 0.34 -23.00 0.77
N HIS A 354 0.75 -21.77 1.06
CA HIS A 354 0.46 -20.64 0.20
C HIS A 354 1.27 -20.71 -1.11
N LEU A 355 0.67 -20.22 -2.18
CA LEU A 355 1.28 -20.10 -3.52
C LEU A 355 1.88 -18.71 -3.73
N GLY A 356 1.54 -17.77 -2.89
CA GLY A 356 1.81 -16.34 -2.96
C GLY A 356 0.55 -15.52 -2.86
N ASP A 357 0.67 -14.26 -3.18
CA ASP A 357 -0.46 -13.35 -3.35
C ASP A 357 -0.46 -12.70 -4.74
N LEU A 358 -1.58 -12.06 -5.10
CA LEU A 358 -1.78 -11.31 -6.33
C LEU A 358 -2.57 -10.04 -5.96
N ILE A 359 -1.91 -8.89 -6.02
CA ILE A 359 -2.42 -7.60 -5.56
C ILE A 359 -2.44 -6.58 -6.70
N LEU A 360 -3.42 -5.67 -6.64
CA LEU A 360 -3.47 -4.49 -7.49
C LEU A 360 -3.58 -3.26 -6.59
N ASP A 361 -2.60 -2.34 -6.71
CA ASP A 361 -2.47 -1.21 -5.81
C ASP A 361 -1.64 -0.07 -6.39
N ALA A 362 -1.97 0.40 -7.60
CA ALA A 362 -1.25 1.52 -8.19
C ALA A 362 -2.16 2.45 -9.01
N GLY A 363 -3.37 2.71 -8.50
CA GLY A 363 -4.26 3.72 -9.03
C GLY A 363 -5.19 3.25 -10.15
N GLN A 364 -5.55 4.17 -11.02
CA GLN A 364 -6.61 4.02 -12.02
C GLN A 364 -6.15 3.52 -13.40
N GLY A 365 -4.87 3.24 -13.57
CA GLY A 365 -4.32 2.90 -14.89
C GLY A 365 -4.53 1.45 -15.30
N PRO A 366 -4.36 1.14 -16.61
CA PRO A 366 -4.43 -0.23 -17.09
C PRO A 366 -3.22 -1.05 -16.60
N VAL A 367 -3.46 -2.32 -16.29
CA VAL A 367 -2.41 -3.30 -16.04
C VAL A 367 -1.60 -3.51 -17.32
N LYS A 368 -0.28 -3.45 -17.23
CA LYS A 368 0.70 -3.64 -18.31
C LYS A 368 1.67 -4.80 -18.05
N GLY A 369 1.59 -5.45 -16.87
CA GLY A 369 2.48 -6.55 -16.54
C GLY A 369 2.25 -7.12 -15.15
N PHE A 370 3.20 -7.98 -14.75
CA PHE A 370 3.25 -8.66 -13.45
C PHE A 370 4.67 -8.62 -12.92
N GLN A 371 4.82 -8.17 -11.68
CA GLN A 371 6.07 -8.19 -10.93
C GLN A 371 5.99 -9.33 -9.91
N LEU A 372 6.98 -10.22 -9.87
CA LEU A 372 6.87 -11.50 -9.15
C LEU A 372 7.54 -11.50 -7.77
N GLY A 373 7.68 -10.33 -7.14
CA GLY A 373 8.10 -10.20 -5.74
C GLY A 373 9.46 -10.82 -5.42
N GLY A 374 10.48 -10.58 -6.27
CA GLY A 374 11.83 -11.10 -6.10
C GLY A 374 12.02 -12.56 -6.57
N ARG A 375 10.99 -13.20 -7.12
CA ARG A 375 11.00 -14.62 -7.52
C ARG A 375 11.45 -14.79 -8.97
N ASP A 376 12.76 -14.69 -9.21
CA ASP A 376 13.42 -14.88 -10.51
C ASP A 376 13.13 -16.25 -11.13
N ASP A 377 12.97 -17.28 -10.29
CA ASP A 377 12.65 -18.65 -10.70
C ASP A 377 11.26 -18.79 -11.36
N LEU A 378 10.35 -17.85 -11.12
CA LEU A 378 8.98 -17.88 -11.65
C LEU A 378 8.81 -17.09 -12.96
N VAL A 379 9.73 -16.18 -13.30
CA VAL A 379 9.62 -15.33 -14.51
C VAL A 379 9.43 -16.17 -15.76
N ALA A 380 10.29 -17.18 -15.98
CA ALA A 380 10.17 -18.06 -17.13
C ALA A 380 8.86 -18.88 -17.11
N ALA A 381 8.39 -19.30 -15.93
CA ALA A 381 7.16 -20.07 -15.79
C ALA A 381 5.90 -19.22 -16.04
N PHE A 382 5.95 -17.92 -15.79
CA PHE A 382 4.82 -16.99 -15.98
C PHE A 382 4.73 -16.47 -17.43
N GLN A 383 5.85 -16.39 -18.16
CA GLN A 383 5.91 -15.84 -19.53
C GLN A 383 4.91 -16.46 -20.53
N PRO A 384 4.66 -17.79 -20.58
CA PRO A 384 3.69 -18.34 -21.49
C PRO A 384 2.25 -17.88 -21.21
N PHE A 385 1.90 -17.68 -19.94
CA PHE A 385 0.60 -17.10 -19.56
C PHE A 385 0.51 -15.64 -20.02
N ALA A 386 1.50 -14.81 -19.72
CA ALA A 386 1.53 -13.40 -20.15
C ALA A 386 1.41 -13.27 -21.69
N LYS A 387 2.08 -14.15 -22.44
CA LYS A 387 1.97 -14.20 -23.91
C LYS A 387 0.56 -14.58 -24.38
N SER A 388 -0.17 -15.41 -23.64
CA SER A 388 -1.56 -15.77 -24.00
C SER A 388 -2.52 -14.59 -23.88
N LEU A 389 -2.15 -13.56 -23.10
CA LEU A 389 -2.92 -12.32 -22.91
C LEU A 389 -2.64 -11.26 -23.99
N ALA A 390 -1.90 -11.57 -25.06
CA ALA A 390 -1.46 -10.60 -26.07
C ALA A 390 -2.61 -9.77 -26.69
N ASN A 391 -3.81 -10.35 -26.81
CA ASN A 391 -5.01 -9.64 -27.28
C ASN A 391 -5.53 -8.60 -26.28
N MET A 392 -5.16 -8.70 -25.02
CA MET A 392 -5.47 -7.74 -23.97
C MET A 392 -4.37 -6.68 -23.79
N GLY A 393 -3.37 -6.66 -24.69
CA GLY A 393 -2.22 -5.77 -24.72
C GLY A 393 -0.91 -6.45 -24.32
N PRO A 394 0.22 -5.75 -24.48
CA PRO A 394 1.51 -6.27 -24.07
C PRO A 394 1.57 -6.43 -22.55
N MET A 395 2.00 -7.61 -22.08
CA MET A 395 2.19 -7.91 -20.66
C MET A 395 3.68 -8.16 -20.39
N THR A 396 4.28 -7.31 -19.58
CA THR A 396 5.64 -7.54 -19.07
C THR A 396 5.60 -8.52 -17.89
N VAL A 397 6.69 -9.24 -17.67
CA VAL A 397 6.89 -10.08 -16.49
C VAL A 397 8.33 -9.89 -16.03
N ASP A 398 8.50 -9.46 -14.82
CA ASP A 398 9.81 -9.36 -14.17
C ASP A 398 9.75 -9.82 -12.70
N ASP A 399 10.90 -9.84 -12.03
CA ASP A 399 11.04 -10.30 -10.66
C ASP A 399 11.11 -9.16 -9.63
N LYS A 400 10.77 -7.94 -10.00
CA LYS A 400 10.82 -6.81 -9.07
C LYS A 400 9.91 -7.01 -7.88
N ILE A 401 10.29 -6.38 -6.79
CA ILE A 401 9.46 -6.22 -5.59
C ILE A 401 8.77 -4.86 -5.69
N GLU A 402 7.46 -4.85 -5.42
CA GLU A 402 6.76 -3.62 -5.06
C GLU A 402 6.70 -3.56 -3.52
N SER A 403 7.51 -2.66 -2.94
CA SER A 403 7.67 -2.58 -1.49
C SER A 403 6.62 -1.72 -0.79
N GLY A 404 5.89 -0.91 -1.54
CA GLY A 404 4.88 0.02 -1.03
C GLY A 404 3.46 -0.54 -0.95
N THR A 405 3.28 -1.87 -0.93
CA THR A 405 1.94 -2.48 -0.90
C THR A 405 1.91 -3.82 -0.18
N ASP A 406 0.73 -4.40 -0.02
CA ASP A 406 0.42 -5.63 0.70
C ASP A 406 1.16 -6.89 0.20
N THR A 407 1.83 -6.84 -0.95
CA THR A 407 2.70 -7.93 -1.44
C THR A 407 3.98 -8.10 -0.63
N LEU A 408 4.46 -7.04 0.02
CA LEU A 408 5.74 -7.05 0.73
C LEU A 408 5.81 -8.06 1.88
N PRO A 409 4.81 -8.22 2.76
CA PRO A 409 4.84 -9.24 3.81
C PRO A 409 4.94 -10.68 3.28
N PHE A 410 4.35 -10.97 2.10
CA PHE A 410 4.48 -12.28 1.45
C PHE A 410 5.89 -12.48 0.88
N SER A 411 6.47 -11.47 0.24
CA SER A 411 7.86 -11.50 -0.23
C SER A 411 8.84 -11.70 0.95
N ILE A 412 8.61 -11.05 2.09
CA ILE A 412 9.35 -11.28 3.34
C ILE A 412 9.17 -12.72 3.85
N ALA A 413 8.00 -13.33 3.66
CA ALA A 413 7.78 -14.72 4.02
C ALA A 413 8.38 -15.74 3.03
N GLY A 414 9.06 -15.28 1.97
CA GLY A 414 9.69 -16.10 0.93
C GLY A 414 8.73 -16.59 -0.15
N LEU A 415 7.51 -16.06 -0.17
CA LEU A 415 6.51 -16.31 -1.20
C LEU A 415 6.61 -15.29 -2.34
N PRO A 416 6.08 -15.56 -3.55
CA PRO A 416 5.92 -14.51 -4.55
C PRO A 416 4.84 -13.52 -4.11
N GLY A 417 5.24 -12.27 -3.87
CA GLY A 417 4.35 -11.12 -3.76
C GLY A 417 4.11 -10.56 -5.16
N ILE A 418 3.02 -10.99 -5.80
CA ILE A 418 2.76 -10.66 -7.20
C ILE A 418 1.99 -9.34 -7.28
N ASN A 419 2.68 -8.29 -7.73
CA ASN A 419 2.04 -7.03 -8.05
C ASN A 419 1.58 -7.01 -9.51
N MET A 420 0.34 -6.58 -9.75
CA MET A 420 -0.18 -6.28 -11.08
C MET A 420 0.30 -4.88 -11.50
N ASP A 421 1.40 -4.83 -12.28
CA ASP A 421 2.05 -3.58 -12.68
C ASP A 421 1.13 -2.74 -13.57
N GLN A 422 0.74 -1.55 -13.07
CA GLN A 422 -0.18 -0.61 -13.73
C GLN A 422 0.56 0.54 -14.40
N ASP A 423 -0.13 1.26 -15.28
CA ASP A 423 0.29 2.58 -15.72
C ASP A 423 -0.03 3.63 -14.63
N THR A 424 1.02 4.11 -13.98
CA THR A 424 0.92 5.08 -12.88
C THR A 424 1.02 6.54 -13.32
N SER A 425 0.96 6.83 -14.62
CA SER A 425 1.17 8.19 -15.16
C SER A 425 0.20 9.23 -14.60
N GLU A 426 -1.04 8.83 -14.34
CA GLU A 426 -2.10 9.68 -13.77
C GLU A 426 -2.19 9.56 -12.23
N TYR A 427 -1.68 8.49 -11.62
CA TYR A 427 -1.79 8.19 -10.19
C TYR A 427 -1.20 9.27 -9.29
N LYS A 428 -0.14 9.93 -9.73
CA LYS A 428 0.49 11.05 -9.02
C LYS A 428 -0.45 12.22 -8.69
N PHE A 429 -1.61 12.33 -9.36
CA PHE A 429 -2.60 13.38 -9.12
C PHE A 429 -3.66 12.94 -8.11
N THR A 430 -3.95 11.64 -8.03
CA THR A 430 -4.98 11.10 -7.15
C THR A 430 -4.41 10.55 -5.85
N HIS A 431 -3.21 9.96 -5.89
CA HIS A 431 -2.56 9.34 -4.73
C HIS A 431 -2.57 10.25 -3.50
N HIS A 432 -3.29 9.82 -2.47
CA HIS A 432 -3.45 10.53 -1.20
C HIS A 432 -4.01 11.96 -1.30
N SER A 433 -4.77 12.28 -2.31
CA SER A 433 -5.22 13.66 -2.58
C SER A 433 -6.74 13.83 -2.62
N ALA A 434 -7.17 15.09 -2.61
CA ALA A 434 -8.58 15.45 -2.78
C ALA A 434 -9.13 15.17 -4.21
N ALA A 435 -8.29 14.67 -5.13
CA ALA A 435 -8.70 14.26 -6.48
C ALA A 435 -8.91 12.73 -6.59
N ASP A 436 -8.82 11.99 -5.48
CA ASP A 436 -9.06 10.54 -5.46
C ASP A 436 -10.55 10.21 -5.38
N ALA A 437 -11.27 10.60 -6.43
CA ALA A 437 -12.71 10.50 -6.57
C ALA A 437 -13.09 9.53 -7.72
N LEU A 438 -14.36 9.10 -7.75
CA LEU A 438 -14.86 8.11 -8.70
C LEU A 438 -14.64 8.53 -10.17
N GLU A 439 -14.68 9.82 -10.46
CA GLU A 439 -14.47 10.38 -11.79
C GLU A 439 -13.05 10.14 -12.34
N ALA A 440 -12.09 9.84 -11.49
CA ALA A 440 -10.73 9.50 -11.92
C ALA A 440 -10.66 8.09 -12.54
N GLN A 441 -11.59 7.19 -12.20
CA GLN A 441 -11.59 5.80 -12.67
C GLN A 441 -12.37 5.62 -13.97
N LYS A 442 -11.80 4.88 -14.92
CA LYS A 442 -12.43 4.53 -16.19
C LYS A 442 -13.05 3.14 -16.10
N PRO A 443 -14.36 2.97 -16.39
CA PRO A 443 -15.05 1.67 -16.27
C PRO A 443 -14.42 0.56 -17.11
N ASP A 444 -14.00 0.85 -18.33
CA ASP A 444 -13.38 -0.11 -19.24
C ASP A 444 -12.00 -0.58 -18.75
N VAL A 445 -11.22 0.33 -18.17
CA VAL A 445 -9.92 -0.03 -17.58
C VAL A 445 -10.12 -0.92 -16.36
N LEU A 446 -11.05 -0.58 -15.47
CA LEU A 446 -11.33 -1.39 -14.28
C LEU A 446 -11.86 -2.78 -14.64
N THR A 447 -12.81 -2.87 -15.60
CA THR A 447 -13.32 -4.14 -16.15
C THR A 447 -12.17 -5.02 -16.64
N ARG A 448 -11.27 -4.45 -17.43
CA ARG A 448 -10.12 -5.17 -17.94
C ARG A 448 -9.16 -5.62 -16.84
N ASN A 449 -8.87 -4.76 -15.87
CA ASN A 449 -7.99 -5.11 -14.75
C ASN A 449 -8.59 -6.26 -13.92
N ALA A 450 -9.92 -6.24 -13.64
CA ALA A 450 -10.62 -7.31 -12.95
C ALA A 450 -10.59 -8.62 -13.75
N THR A 451 -10.77 -8.55 -15.07
CA THR A 451 -10.66 -9.72 -15.94
C THR A 451 -9.26 -10.30 -15.93
N LEU A 452 -8.22 -9.45 -16.01
CA LEU A 452 -6.82 -9.89 -15.94
C LEU A 452 -6.48 -10.53 -14.60
N MET A 453 -6.97 -9.97 -13.48
CA MET A 453 -6.80 -10.55 -12.15
C MET A 453 -7.49 -11.92 -12.06
N ALA A 454 -8.72 -12.04 -12.56
CA ALA A 454 -9.45 -13.33 -12.60
C ALA A 454 -8.70 -14.41 -13.39
N LEU A 455 -8.17 -14.04 -14.57
CA LEU A 455 -7.39 -14.94 -15.41
C LEU A 455 -6.09 -15.38 -14.74
N ALA A 456 -5.33 -14.45 -14.16
CA ALA A 456 -4.08 -14.75 -13.47
C ALA A 456 -4.32 -15.62 -12.24
N ALA A 457 -5.28 -15.25 -11.41
CA ALA A 457 -5.65 -15.98 -10.20
C ALA A 457 -6.09 -17.41 -10.53
N PHE A 458 -6.98 -17.56 -11.50
CA PHE A 458 -7.46 -18.89 -11.91
C PHE A 458 -6.34 -19.74 -12.51
N TRP A 459 -5.52 -19.18 -13.42
CA TRP A 459 -4.41 -19.92 -14.02
C TRP A 459 -3.41 -20.39 -12.97
N ILE A 460 -3.00 -19.54 -12.01
CA ILE A 460 -2.06 -19.93 -10.95
C ILE A 460 -2.66 -21.07 -10.11
N ALA A 461 -3.96 -20.98 -9.76
CA ALA A 461 -4.62 -21.93 -8.90
C ALA A 461 -5.01 -23.25 -9.59
N ASP A 462 -5.26 -23.24 -10.93
CA ASP A 462 -5.74 -24.39 -11.70
C ASP A 462 -4.66 -25.18 -12.43
N ARG A 463 -3.41 -24.72 -12.40
CA ARG A 463 -2.30 -25.47 -13.00
C ARG A 463 -2.17 -26.88 -12.43
N PRO A 464 -1.78 -27.89 -13.25
CA PRO A 464 -1.47 -29.22 -12.73
C PRO A 464 -0.37 -29.20 -11.67
N GLU A 465 0.73 -28.51 -11.97
CA GLU A 465 1.87 -28.36 -11.06
C GLU A 465 1.62 -27.18 -10.08
N ARG A 466 2.09 -27.32 -8.85
CA ARG A 466 2.08 -26.24 -7.88
C ARG A 466 2.91 -25.06 -8.38
N PHE A 467 2.36 -23.85 -8.34
CA PHE A 467 2.99 -22.64 -8.87
C PHE A 467 4.26 -22.25 -8.12
N ALA A 468 4.19 -22.18 -6.80
CA ALA A 468 5.30 -21.76 -5.94
C ALA A 468 5.31 -22.48 -4.60
N VAL A 469 6.48 -22.51 -3.99
CA VAL A 469 6.70 -22.86 -2.58
C VAL A 469 7.51 -21.75 -1.92
N PRO A 470 7.38 -21.53 -0.60
CA PRO A 470 8.20 -20.54 0.09
C PRO A 470 9.69 -20.85 -0.02
N TRP A 471 10.49 -19.81 -0.23
CA TRP A 471 11.93 -19.95 -0.18
C TRP A 471 12.44 -20.02 1.28
N PRO A 472 13.55 -20.75 1.52
CA PRO A 472 14.21 -20.75 2.81
C PRO A 472 14.72 -19.34 3.18
N ALA A 473 14.74 -19.04 4.48
CA ALA A 473 15.11 -17.73 5.03
C ALA A 473 16.41 -17.13 4.45
N LYS A 474 17.47 -17.95 4.27
CA LYS A 474 18.74 -17.49 3.70
C LYS A 474 18.58 -16.99 2.27
N ARG A 475 17.83 -17.73 1.43
CA ARG A 475 17.58 -17.34 0.02
C ARG A 475 16.69 -16.10 -0.06
N THR A 476 15.66 -16.02 0.78
CA THR A 476 14.77 -14.84 0.86
C THR A 476 15.55 -13.60 1.31
N ALA A 477 16.36 -13.71 2.37
CA ALA A 477 17.18 -12.61 2.84
C ALA A 477 18.16 -12.10 1.77
N LYS A 478 18.78 -13.02 1.01
CA LYS A 478 19.65 -12.64 -0.11
C LYS A 478 18.88 -11.93 -1.20
N MET A 479 17.74 -12.45 -1.62
CA MET A 479 16.86 -11.83 -2.62
C MET A 479 16.46 -10.41 -2.23
N LEU A 480 15.97 -10.20 -0.99
CA LEU A 480 15.59 -8.87 -0.50
C LEU A 480 16.77 -7.88 -0.51
N ARG A 481 18.01 -8.36 -0.22
CA ARG A 481 19.21 -7.52 -0.34
C ARG A 481 19.57 -7.19 -1.79
N ASP A 482 19.48 -8.17 -2.68
CA ASP A 482 19.77 -8.01 -4.10
C ASP A 482 18.76 -7.06 -4.78
N GLN A 483 17.51 -7.04 -4.31
CA GLN A 483 16.45 -6.12 -4.73
C GLN A 483 16.52 -4.75 -4.03
N HIS A 484 17.52 -4.53 -3.17
CA HIS A 484 17.77 -3.28 -2.43
C HIS A 484 16.76 -2.95 -1.31
N GLU A 485 15.96 -3.92 -0.86
CA GLU A 485 14.95 -3.74 0.17
C GLU A 485 15.52 -3.67 1.60
N TYR A 486 16.77 -4.09 1.80
CA TYR A 486 17.36 -4.26 3.14
C TYR A 486 17.36 -2.99 3.99
N GLU A 487 17.80 -1.86 3.43
CA GLU A 487 17.93 -0.62 4.20
C GLU A 487 16.55 -0.06 4.57
N GLU A 488 15.59 -0.20 3.70
CA GLU A 488 14.20 0.20 3.92
C GLU A 488 13.55 -0.65 5.01
N LEU A 489 13.56 -1.98 4.85
CA LEU A 489 13.02 -2.92 5.83
C LEU A 489 13.66 -2.75 7.21
N LYS A 490 14.96 -2.46 7.26
CA LYS A 490 15.67 -2.20 8.50
C LYS A 490 15.24 -0.89 9.14
N ALA A 491 15.11 0.16 8.34
CA ALA A 491 14.70 1.48 8.81
C ALA A 491 13.28 1.46 9.42
N PHE A 492 12.40 0.65 8.84
CA PHE A 492 11.03 0.45 9.35
C PHE A 492 10.92 -0.66 10.40
N ASN A 493 12.05 -1.26 10.78
CA ASN A 493 12.07 -2.36 11.74
C ASN A 493 11.26 -3.59 11.29
N LEU A 494 11.22 -3.81 9.98
CA LEU A 494 10.55 -4.94 9.33
C LEU A 494 11.52 -6.06 8.91
N TRP A 495 12.84 -5.87 9.03
CA TRP A 495 13.84 -6.88 8.68
C TRP A 495 13.91 -8.02 9.69
N PRO A 496 13.49 -9.27 9.34
CA PRO A 496 13.43 -10.37 10.30
C PRO A 496 14.67 -11.26 10.31
N TYR A 497 15.61 -11.06 9.37
CA TYR A 497 16.63 -12.05 9.03
C TYR A 497 18.00 -11.84 9.70
N GLY A 498 18.17 -10.82 10.55
CA GLY A 498 19.47 -10.54 11.18
C GLY A 498 20.57 -10.35 10.12
N ASP A 499 21.64 -11.14 10.22
CA ASP A 499 22.78 -11.05 9.29
C ASP A 499 22.68 -12.02 8.10
N LEU A 500 21.59 -12.75 7.94
CA LEU A 500 21.40 -13.68 6.81
C LEU A 500 21.41 -12.95 5.44
N GLY A 501 21.83 -13.68 4.42
CA GLY A 501 21.87 -13.19 3.04
C GLY A 501 23.03 -12.24 2.74
N THR A 502 24.07 -12.20 3.58
CA THR A 502 25.31 -11.46 3.31
C THR A 502 26.31 -12.36 2.57
N ASP A 503 27.26 -11.76 1.83
CA ASP A 503 28.35 -12.49 1.13
C ASP A 503 29.20 -13.35 2.08
N LYS A 504 29.18 -13.06 3.39
CA LYS A 504 29.86 -13.87 4.41
C LYS A 504 29.21 -15.23 4.62
N ASP A 505 27.93 -15.36 4.29
CA ASP A 505 27.21 -16.62 4.44
C ASP A 505 27.56 -17.66 3.36
N ASP A 506 28.16 -17.22 2.23
CA ASP A 506 28.56 -18.07 1.12
C ASP A 506 30.03 -18.49 1.22
N ALA A 507 30.77 -18.02 2.24
CA ALA A 507 32.13 -18.48 2.50
C ALA A 507 32.09 -19.98 2.95
N PRO A 508 32.93 -20.85 2.38
CA PRO A 508 33.00 -22.24 2.82
C PRO A 508 33.35 -22.27 4.33
N GLN A 509 32.52 -22.90 5.11
CA GLN A 509 32.83 -23.19 6.51
C GLN A 509 34.02 -24.15 6.53
N ASN A 510 35.23 -23.63 6.87
CA ASN A 510 36.47 -24.42 7.04
C ASN A 510 36.38 -25.30 8.29
#